data_9a02582d13c09c05f26d993146e8fae8
#
_entry.id   9a02582d13c09c05f26d993146e8fae8
#
_cell.length_a   1.000
_cell.length_b   1.000
_cell.length_c   1.000
_cell.angle_alpha   90.00
_cell.angle_beta   90.00
_cell.angle_gamma   90.00
#
_symmetry.space_group_name_H-M   'P 1'
#
loop_
_entity.id
_entity.type
_entity.pdbx_description
1 polymer ?
#
loop_
_entity_poly.entity_id
_entity_poly.type
_entity_poly.pdbx_seq_one_letter_code
_entity_poly.pdbx_strand_id
1 'polypeptide(L)'
;MTANDTSPLLDRLLSWSLKRTPSASLRFAVTTALIVTVGLVRVLLLPEIVPWLFFIPLVLAAGLLFGRATGVYASVLAAIVAGLSIGNAAQRLWLTPPQWIGSVAFVLVTSGIAFLVAELRSVFGRAQRLTTALAFERATLGALFENAPVGLSLAGATGESILINEEMRRLLGRDISRGGIDRYLGAGAIHENGSAYALHEYPQVDAIQHGVETHAAPFLVERPDGSRLRTEISSVPLRDDQGTATGAVSVVVDVEERERAIEHQTMLTGELAHRMKNTVAMVQAIVHQSLRSATTLAEARESVVSRFEALVRAQDLLTGTDWRMTDLEAVAQSALGAVHGDGQLSVDGGLVEVGARAALSFTLVLHELATNALKYGALSVPEGRVEVRWQVDPAGDDRRLSFTWKEHGGPIVAPPTRKGFGTRLIDTMGRTFGGTSKLVFDPSGVCWQVEADAAKLKLL
;
A
#
# COMPACT_ATOMS: atom_id res chain seq x y z
N MET A 1 -6.46 -36.93 0.46
CA MET A 1 -6.40 -38.27 -0.15
C MET A 1 -4.97 -38.76 -0.04
N THR A 2 -4.73 -39.73 0.86
CA THR A 2 -3.41 -40.33 1.11
C THR A 2 -3.03 -41.16 -0.11
N ALA A 3 -2.04 -40.70 -0.86
CA ALA A 3 -1.43 -41.50 -1.92
C ALA A 3 -0.90 -42.81 -1.29
N ASN A 4 -1.43 -43.92 -1.76
CA ASN A 4 -1.03 -45.26 -1.40
C ASN A 4 0.48 -45.39 -1.72
N ASP A 5 1.32 -45.41 -0.69
CA ASP A 5 2.76 -45.46 -0.81
C ASP A 5 3.19 -46.89 -1.22
N THR A 6 3.09 -47.17 -2.51
CA THR A 6 3.49 -48.41 -3.15
C THR A 6 5.00 -48.50 -3.45
N SER A 7 5.80 -47.65 -2.81
CA SER A 7 7.26 -47.68 -2.98
C SER A 7 7.82 -49.02 -2.59
N PRO A 8 8.72 -49.63 -3.42
CA PRO A 8 9.35 -50.90 -3.11
C PRO A 8 10.03 -50.88 -1.73
N LEU A 9 10.02 -52.00 -1.01
CA LEU A 9 10.65 -52.14 0.31
C LEU A 9 12.05 -51.56 0.35
N LEU A 10 12.78 -51.69 -0.74
CA LEU A 10 14.13 -51.16 -0.91
C LEU A 10 14.18 -49.62 -0.82
N ASP A 11 13.24 -48.92 -1.45
CA ASP A 11 13.18 -47.45 -1.41
C ASP A 11 12.86 -46.95 -0.01
N ARG A 12 12.00 -47.66 0.73
CA ARG A 12 11.68 -47.36 2.13
C ARG A 12 12.90 -47.51 3.02
N LEU A 13 13.66 -48.62 2.85
CA LEU A 13 14.86 -48.87 3.61
C LEU A 13 15.98 -47.86 3.31
N LEU A 14 16.18 -47.53 2.03
CA LEU A 14 17.16 -46.55 1.62
C LEU A 14 16.80 -45.14 2.13
N SER A 15 15.56 -44.72 1.97
CA SER A 15 15.08 -43.41 2.46
C SER A 15 15.17 -43.32 3.98
N TRP A 16 14.86 -44.40 4.72
CA TRP A 16 15.01 -44.45 6.16
C TRP A 16 16.50 -44.34 6.56
N SER A 17 17.40 -45.08 5.89
CA SER A 17 18.85 -45.07 6.17
C SER A 17 19.53 -43.73 5.86
N LEU A 18 18.97 -42.95 4.90
CA LEU A 18 19.46 -41.62 4.55
C LEU A 18 18.96 -40.53 5.53
N LYS A 19 17.73 -40.69 6.08
CA LYS A 19 17.16 -39.75 7.05
C LYS A 19 17.76 -39.89 8.45
N ARG A 20 18.17 -41.10 8.85
CA ARG A 20 18.77 -41.39 10.17
C ARG A 20 20.21 -41.87 9.98
N THR A 21 21.16 -40.98 10.17
CA THR A 21 22.60 -41.37 10.22
C THR A 21 23.00 -41.66 11.67
N PRO A 22 23.02 -42.95 12.12
CA PRO A 22 23.47 -43.28 13.46
C PRO A 22 24.95 -42.93 13.62
N SER A 23 25.39 -42.70 14.87
CA SER A 23 26.79 -42.39 15.17
C SER A 23 27.73 -43.48 14.63
N ALA A 24 28.97 -43.10 14.29
CA ALA A 24 29.94 -44.08 13.78
C ALA A 24 30.11 -45.29 14.72
N SER A 25 30.21 -45.03 16.01
CA SER A 25 30.33 -46.09 17.03
C SER A 25 29.15 -47.06 17.00
N LEU A 26 27.92 -46.54 16.89
CA LEU A 26 26.72 -47.38 16.85
C LEU A 26 26.67 -48.24 15.58
N ARG A 27 27.05 -47.71 14.42
CA ARG A 27 27.10 -48.45 13.15
C ARG A 27 28.07 -49.65 13.24
N PHE A 28 29.28 -49.42 13.72
CA PHE A 28 30.28 -50.46 13.89
C PHE A 28 29.85 -51.47 14.97
N ALA A 29 29.32 -51.04 16.10
CA ALA A 29 28.85 -51.91 17.17
C ALA A 29 27.71 -52.84 16.71
N VAL A 30 26.70 -52.33 16.02
CA VAL A 30 25.58 -53.12 15.48
C VAL A 30 26.09 -54.13 14.45
N THR A 31 27.00 -53.72 13.55
CA THR A 31 27.59 -54.59 12.54
C THR A 31 28.40 -55.70 13.19
N THR A 32 29.20 -55.39 14.19
CA THR A 32 29.97 -56.37 14.96
C THR A 32 29.07 -57.40 15.64
N ALA A 33 28.04 -56.90 16.38
CA ALA A 33 27.10 -57.78 17.08
C ALA A 33 26.42 -58.77 16.14
N LEU A 34 25.93 -58.28 14.97
CA LEU A 34 25.27 -59.10 13.96
C LEU A 34 26.20 -60.17 13.38
N ILE A 35 27.43 -59.81 12.99
CA ILE A 35 28.40 -60.72 12.42
C ILE A 35 28.79 -61.79 13.43
N VAL A 36 29.09 -61.46 14.69
CA VAL A 36 29.45 -62.39 15.76
C VAL A 36 28.27 -63.33 16.06
N THR A 37 27.02 -62.78 16.14
CA THR A 37 25.84 -63.63 16.40
C THR A 37 25.60 -64.62 15.26
N VAL A 38 25.73 -64.25 14.00
CA VAL A 38 25.60 -65.16 12.86
C VAL A 38 26.74 -66.20 12.85
N GLY A 39 27.93 -65.77 13.19
CA GLY A 39 29.06 -66.69 13.36
C GLY A 39 28.79 -67.73 14.43
N LEU A 40 28.29 -67.36 15.60
CA LEU A 40 27.97 -68.26 16.70
C LEU A 40 26.79 -69.20 16.31
N VAL A 41 25.74 -68.73 15.75
CA VAL A 41 24.59 -69.50 15.26
C VAL A 41 25.06 -70.54 14.25
N ARG A 42 25.93 -70.19 13.35
CA ARG A 42 26.52 -71.12 12.36
C ARG A 42 27.28 -72.23 13.03
N VAL A 43 28.18 -71.90 13.95
CA VAL A 43 29.00 -72.92 14.66
C VAL A 43 28.11 -73.91 15.42
N LEU A 44 27.00 -73.45 16.01
CA LEU A 44 26.11 -74.26 16.81
C LEU A 44 25.13 -75.13 16.00
N LEU A 45 24.61 -74.60 14.88
CA LEU A 45 23.51 -75.22 14.18
C LEU A 45 23.84 -75.72 12.78
N LEU A 46 24.89 -75.25 12.11
CA LEU A 46 25.15 -75.48 10.69
C LEU A 46 26.68 -75.67 10.40
N PRO A 47 27.39 -76.55 11.08
CA PRO A 47 28.87 -76.66 10.99
C PRO A 47 29.33 -77.04 9.59
N GLU A 48 28.55 -77.75 8.79
CA GLU A 48 28.96 -78.33 7.50
C GLU A 48 28.82 -77.41 6.30
N ILE A 49 28.13 -76.28 6.48
CA ILE A 49 27.83 -75.30 5.37
C ILE A 49 29.02 -74.34 5.19
N VAL A 50 29.32 -74.00 3.92
CA VAL A 50 30.42 -73.08 3.55
C VAL A 50 30.33 -71.77 4.36
N PRO A 51 31.34 -71.46 5.16
CA PRO A 51 31.27 -70.41 6.19
C PRO A 51 31.00 -69.02 5.68
N TRP A 52 31.55 -68.67 4.54
CA TRP A 52 31.51 -67.35 4.00
C TRP A 52 30.12 -66.99 3.44
N LEU A 53 29.29 -67.97 3.03
CA LEU A 53 27.98 -67.68 2.37
C LEU A 53 27.02 -66.93 3.27
N PHE A 54 27.01 -67.26 4.59
CA PHE A 54 26.11 -66.61 5.55
C PHE A 54 26.39 -65.12 5.82
N PHE A 55 27.65 -64.70 5.56
CA PHE A 55 28.03 -63.31 5.82
C PHE A 55 27.81 -62.37 4.67
N ILE A 56 27.61 -62.86 3.44
CA ILE A 56 27.37 -62.03 2.26
C ILE A 56 26.16 -61.08 2.46
N PRO A 57 24.97 -61.53 2.90
CA PRO A 57 23.83 -60.63 3.12
C PRO A 57 24.10 -59.56 4.17
N LEU A 58 24.85 -59.89 5.24
CA LEU A 58 25.17 -58.93 6.30
C LEU A 58 26.14 -57.86 5.81
N VAL A 59 27.16 -58.23 5.03
CA VAL A 59 28.10 -57.29 4.44
C VAL A 59 27.39 -56.35 3.46
N LEU A 60 26.49 -56.87 2.63
CA LEU A 60 25.63 -56.07 1.73
C LEU A 60 24.75 -55.12 2.51
N ALA A 61 24.06 -55.60 3.55
CA ALA A 61 23.22 -54.76 4.40
C ALA A 61 24.03 -53.69 5.11
N ALA A 62 25.21 -54.01 5.62
CA ALA A 62 26.10 -53.01 6.25
C ALA A 62 26.57 -51.94 5.26
N GLY A 63 26.94 -52.31 4.04
CA GLY A 63 27.28 -51.39 2.94
C GLY A 63 26.10 -50.50 2.54
N LEU A 64 24.91 -51.08 2.38
CA LEU A 64 23.69 -50.39 1.98
C LEU A 64 23.17 -49.42 3.05
N LEU A 65 23.11 -49.86 4.31
CA LEU A 65 22.52 -49.08 5.39
C LEU A 65 23.48 -48.06 6.00
N PHE A 66 24.76 -48.42 6.11
CA PHE A 66 25.75 -47.63 6.86
C PHE A 66 26.88 -47.05 6.01
N GLY A 67 27.00 -47.44 4.75
CA GLY A 67 27.95 -46.91 3.78
C GLY A 67 29.27 -47.70 3.71
N ARG A 68 30.19 -47.26 2.82
CA ARG A 68 31.37 -48.00 2.38
C ARG A 68 32.32 -48.46 3.51
N ALA A 69 32.61 -47.59 4.46
CA ALA A 69 33.53 -47.90 5.56
C ALA A 69 33.00 -49.05 6.42
N THR A 70 31.71 -49.07 6.72
CA THR A 70 31.07 -50.13 7.51
C THR A 70 30.96 -51.43 6.71
N GLY A 71 30.71 -51.35 5.40
CA GLY A 71 30.67 -52.53 4.52
C GLY A 71 32.03 -53.20 4.39
N VAL A 72 33.12 -52.44 4.20
CA VAL A 72 34.48 -52.97 4.18
C VAL A 72 34.85 -53.55 5.53
N TYR A 73 34.56 -52.86 6.62
CA TYR A 73 34.73 -53.36 7.98
C TYR A 73 33.99 -54.69 8.20
N ALA A 74 32.75 -54.77 7.78
CA ALA A 74 31.96 -56.01 7.85
C ALA A 74 32.60 -57.18 7.06
N SER A 75 33.15 -56.92 5.89
CA SER A 75 33.82 -57.90 5.06
C SER A 75 35.04 -58.52 5.79
N VAL A 76 35.88 -57.66 6.35
CA VAL A 76 37.06 -58.06 7.08
C VAL A 76 36.69 -58.87 8.37
N LEU A 77 35.74 -58.31 9.14
CA LEU A 77 35.29 -58.96 10.38
C LEU A 77 34.64 -60.34 10.09
N ALA A 78 33.80 -60.41 9.05
CA ALA A 78 33.17 -61.65 8.62
C ALA A 78 34.20 -62.71 8.20
N ALA A 79 35.27 -62.32 7.49
CA ALA A 79 36.35 -63.24 7.14
C ALA A 79 37.10 -63.80 8.38
N ILE A 80 37.34 -62.91 9.37
CA ILE A 80 37.97 -63.31 10.63
C ILE A 80 37.07 -64.31 11.39
N VAL A 81 35.80 -64.00 11.58
CA VAL A 81 34.85 -64.87 12.30
C VAL A 81 34.67 -66.22 11.57
N ALA A 82 34.55 -66.16 10.23
CA ALA A 82 34.47 -67.36 9.42
C ALA A 82 35.76 -68.22 9.57
N GLY A 83 36.97 -67.64 9.52
CA GLY A 83 38.22 -68.28 9.68
C GLY A 83 38.38 -68.95 11.05
N LEU A 84 38.03 -68.23 12.12
CA LEU A 84 38.05 -68.79 13.48
C LEU A 84 37.09 -69.99 13.61
N SER A 85 35.90 -69.90 12.98
CA SER A 85 34.98 -71.03 13.03
C SER A 85 35.43 -72.26 12.26
N ILE A 86 36.19 -72.13 11.17
CA ILE A 86 36.82 -73.21 10.43
C ILE A 86 37.93 -73.81 11.25
N GLY A 87 38.79 -73.01 11.84
CA GLY A 87 39.88 -73.45 12.70
C GLY A 87 39.42 -74.28 13.91
N ASN A 88 38.37 -73.83 14.60
CA ASN A 88 37.75 -74.49 15.73
C ASN A 88 37.14 -75.86 15.33
N ALA A 89 36.42 -75.93 14.21
CA ALA A 89 35.82 -77.15 13.70
C ALA A 89 36.90 -78.19 13.28
N ALA A 90 38.05 -77.74 12.80
CA ALA A 90 39.19 -78.63 12.40
C ALA A 90 40.18 -78.93 13.52
N GLN A 91 39.94 -78.40 14.74
CA GLN A 91 40.87 -78.49 15.87
C GLN A 91 42.31 -78.02 15.53
N ARG A 92 42.45 -77.04 14.65
CA ARG A 92 43.69 -76.43 14.19
C ARG A 92 43.76 -74.96 14.52
N LEU A 93 44.90 -74.45 14.94
CA LEU A 93 45.11 -73.03 15.22
C LEU A 93 45.30 -72.19 13.96
N TRP A 94 45.60 -72.82 12.82
CA TRP A 94 45.95 -72.16 11.59
C TRP A 94 45.11 -72.68 10.40
N LEU A 95 44.69 -71.76 9.51
CA LEU A 95 44.01 -72.08 8.25
C LEU A 95 44.99 -72.76 7.26
N THR A 96 44.47 -73.65 6.44
CA THR A 96 45.23 -74.22 5.33
C THR A 96 45.40 -73.19 4.20
N PRO A 97 46.45 -73.36 3.32
CA PRO A 97 46.63 -72.40 2.20
C PRO A 97 45.40 -72.17 1.32
N PRO A 98 44.57 -73.15 0.93
CA PRO A 98 43.35 -72.96 0.20
C PRO A 98 42.29 -72.15 0.97
N GLN A 99 42.22 -72.30 2.30
CA GLN A 99 41.27 -71.55 3.15
C GLN A 99 41.68 -70.07 3.28
N TRP A 100 42.99 -69.79 3.33
CA TRP A 100 43.51 -68.43 3.26
C TRP A 100 43.19 -67.78 1.96
N ILE A 101 43.37 -68.43 0.81
CA ILE A 101 43.00 -67.92 -0.52
C ILE A 101 41.50 -67.62 -0.56
N GLY A 102 40.65 -68.54 -0.04
CA GLY A 102 39.21 -68.32 0.04
C GLY A 102 38.80 -67.11 0.89
N SER A 103 39.46 -66.92 2.05
CA SER A 103 39.24 -65.80 2.93
C SER A 103 39.62 -64.48 2.29
N VAL A 104 40.78 -64.41 1.63
CA VAL A 104 41.22 -63.22 0.91
C VAL A 104 40.27 -62.90 -0.27
N ALA A 105 39.90 -63.92 -1.07
CA ALA A 105 38.95 -63.75 -2.18
C ALA A 105 37.59 -63.28 -1.67
N PHE A 106 37.11 -63.83 -0.54
CA PHE A 106 35.86 -63.39 0.09
C PHE A 106 35.94 -61.88 0.46
N VAL A 107 36.99 -61.41 1.13
CA VAL A 107 37.15 -60.00 1.50
C VAL A 107 37.20 -59.10 0.28
N LEU A 108 37.95 -59.48 -0.76
CA LEU A 108 38.06 -58.70 -1.98
C LEU A 108 36.68 -58.54 -2.69
N VAL A 109 36.00 -59.68 -2.89
CA VAL A 109 34.68 -59.64 -3.59
C VAL A 109 33.64 -58.91 -2.77
N THR A 110 33.48 -59.20 -1.49
CA THR A 110 32.47 -58.60 -0.65
C THR A 110 32.76 -57.12 -0.39
N SER A 111 34.00 -56.69 -0.24
CA SER A 111 34.37 -55.27 -0.16
C SER A 111 34.09 -54.55 -1.46
N GLY A 112 34.35 -55.15 -2.61
CA GLY A 112 33.98 -54.56 -3.93
C GLY A 112 32.48 -54.37 -4.07
N ILE A 113 31.70 -55.40 -3.68
CA ILE A 113 30.24 -55.31 -3.71
C ILE A 113 29.74 -54.26 -2.70
N ALA A 114 30.26 -54.21 -1.48
CA ALA A 114 29.90 -53.22 -0.48
C ALA A 114 30.23 -51.80 -0.96
N PHE A 115 31.34 -51.62 -1.64
CA PHE A 115 31.68 -50.33 -2.28
C PHE A 115 30.66 -49.92 -3.35
N LEU A 116 30.32 -50.82 -4.28
CA LEU A 116 29.34 -50.59 -5.33
C LEU A 116 27.97 -50.23 -4.76
N VAL A 117 27.52 -50.99 -3.75
CA VAL A 117 26.22 -50.74 -3.09
C VAL A 117 26.22 -49.39 -2.36
N ALA A 118 27.33 -49.03 -1.71
CA ALA A 118 27.45 -47.72 -1.06
C ALA A 118 27.46 -46.55 -2.07
N GLU A 119 28.07 -46.75 -3.27
CA GLU A 119 28.01 -45.74 -4.34
C GLU A 119 26.61 -45.57 -4.91
N LEU A 120 25.89 -46.67 -5.17
CA LEU A 120 24.49 -46.63 -5.57
C LEU A 120 23.65 -45.87 -4.55
N ARG A 121 23.86 -46.10 -3.25
CA ARG A 121 23.18 -45.32 -2.19
C ARG A 121 23.49 -43.83 -2.29
N SER A 122 24.75 -43.46 -2.58
CA SER A 122 25.13 -42.03 -2.69
C SER A 122 24.48 -41.35 -3.88
N VAL A 123 24.40 -42.04 -5.02
CA VAL A 123 23.71 -41.56 -6.23
C VAL A 123 22.21 -41.36 -5.97
N PHE A 124 21.58 -42.36 -5.35
CA PHE A 124 20.16 -42.26 -4.98
C PHE A 124 19.88 -41.08 -4.04
N GLY A 125 20.74 -40.89 -3.02
CA GLY A 125 20.61 -39.75 -2.11
C GLY A 125 20.81 -38.42 -2.78
N ARG A 126 21.69 -38.30 -3.78
CA ARG A 126 21.84 -37.08 -4.59
C ARG A 126 20.60 -36.81 -5.46
N ALA A 127 20.12 -37.83 -6.15
CA ALA A 127 18.91 -37.73 -6.97
C ALA A 127 17.68 -37.27 -6.15
N GLN A 128 17.48 -37.85 -4.98
CA GLN A 128 16.38 -37.51 -4.09
C GLN A 128 16.47 -36.04 -3.60
N ARG A 129 17.67 -35.56 -3.24
CA ARG A 129 17.87 -34.16 -2.83
C ARG A 129 17.57 -33.20 -3.96
N LEU A 130 18.04 -33.49 -5.18
CA LEU A 130 17.75 -32.65 -6.35
C LEU A 130 16.25 -32.59 -6.67
N THR A 131 15.58 -33.74 -6.62
CA THR A 131 14.12 -33.78 -6.84
C THR A 131 13.37 -32.98 -5.78
N THR A 132 13.75 -33.09 -4.52
CA THR A 132 13.13 -32.33 -3.41
C THR A 132 13.40 -30.83 -3.55
N ALA A 133 14.65 -30.45 -3.90
CA ALA A 133 15.01 -29.05 -4.11
C ALA A 133 14.22 -28.42 -5.28
N LEU A 134 14.12 -29.13 -6.41
CA LEU A 134 13.35 -28.69 -7.57
C LEU A 134 11.85 -28.57 -7.25
N ALA A 135 11.29 -29.52 -6.50
CA ALA A 135 9.89 -29.47 -6.06
C ALA A 135 9.63 -28.26 -5.15
N PHE A 136 10.54 -27.98 -4.22
CA PHE A 136 10.46 -26.80 -3.36
C PHE A 136 10.56 -25.49 -4.15
N GLU A 137 11.50 -25.40 -5.08
CA GLU A 137 11.65 -24.21 -5.95
C GLU A 137 10.40 -23.96 -6.78
N ARG A 138 9.85 -25.02 -7.43
CA ARG A 138 8.59 -24.91 -8.19
C ARG A 138 7.42 -24.49 -7.32
N ALA A 139 7.29 -25.05 -6.13
CA ALA A 139 6.22 -24.67 -5.21
C ALA A 139 6.35 -23.22 -4.76
N THR A 140 7.57 -22.77 -4.51
CA THR A 140 7.84 -21.38 -4.11
C THR A 140 7.52 -20.40 -5.24
N LEU A 141 7.99 -20.66 -6.47
CA LEU A 141 7.69 -19.85 -7.64
C LEU A 141 6.19 -19.82 -7.94
N GLY A 142 5.52 -20.96 -7.83
CA GLY A 142 4.05 -21.02 -7.99
C GLY A 142 3.31 -20.20 -6.94
N ALA A 143 3.73 -20.29 -5.68
CA ALA A 143 3.13 -19.50 -4.61
C ALA A 143 3.36 -17.98 -4.79
N LEU A 144 4.56 -17.56 -5.20
CA LEU A 144 4.86 -16.16 -5.52
C LEU A 144 4.02 -15.64 -6.69
N PHE A 145 3.88 -16.46 -7.72
CA PHE A 145 3.07 -16.11 -8.91
C PHE A 145 1.59 -15.96 -8.56
N GLU A 146 1.00 -16.93 -7.84
CA GLU A 146 -0.44 -16.91 -7.50
C GLU A 146 -0.80 -15.82 -6.48
N ASN A 147 0.10 -15.49 -5.53
CA ASN A 147 -0.19 -14.50 -4.49
C ASN A 147 0.41 -13.10 -4.78
N ALA A 148 0.93 -12.85 -5.99
CA ALA A 148 1.39 -11.53 -6.36
C ALA A 148 0.22 -10.54 -6.36
N PRO A 149 0.35 -9.32 -5.77
CA PRO A 149 -0.71 -8.31 -5.73
C PRO A 149 -0.84 -7.55 -7.06
N VAL A 150 -0.49 -8.19 -8.15
CA VAL A 150 -0.58 -7.68 -9.53
C VAL A 150 -1.04 -8.80 -10.45
N GLY A 151 -1.80 -8.46 -11.47
CA GLY A 151 -2.20 -9.43 -12.50
C GLY A 151 -1.00 -9.88 -13.31
N LEU A 152 -0.73 -11.19 -13.33
CA LEU A 152 0.37 -11.79 -14.07
C LEU A 152 -0.16 -12.76 -15.12
N SER A 153 0.36 -12.65 -16.35
CA SER A 153 0.10 -13.64 -17.38
C SER A 153 1.37 -13.98 -18.17
N LEU A 154 1.48 -15.25 -18.51
CA LEU A 154 2.50 -15.81 -19.37
C LEU A 154 1.82 -16.45 -20.58
N ALA A 155 2.19 -16.01 -21.77
CA ALA A 155 1.72 -16.57 -23.03
C ALA A 155 2.88 -17.15 -23.84
N GLY A 156 2.61 -18.21 -24.59
CA GLY A 156 3.56 -18.79 -25.54
C GLY A 156 3.56 -18.04 -26.87
N ALA A 157 4.35 -18.56 -27.81
CA ALA A 157 4.59 -17.93 -29.12
C ALA A 157 3.32 -17.80 -30.00
N THR A 158 2.34 -18.67 -29.82
CA THR A 158 1.06 -18.62 -30.56
C THR A 158 -0.03 -17.83 -29.79
N GLY A 159 0.35 -17.20 -28.68
CA GLY A 159 -0.56 -16.46 -27.81
C GLY A 159 -1.38 -17.34 -26.86
N GLU A 160 -1.15 -18.65 -26.80
CA GLU A 160 -1.78 -19.54 -25.83
C GLU A 160 -1.39 -19.17 -24.41
N SER A 161 -2.34 -19.29 -23.48
CA SER A 161 -2.06 -19.03 -22.07
C SER A 161 -1.28 -20.18 -21.43
N ILE A 162 -0.09 -19.90 -20.95
CA ILE A 162 0.69 -20.85 -20.16
C ILE A 162 0.33 -20.72 -18.68
N LEU A 163 0.32 -19.50 -18.16
CA LEU A 163 0.00 -19.20 -16.77
C LEU A 163 -0.78 -17.90 -16.66
N ILE A 164 -1.77 -17.87 -15.78
CA ILE A 164 -2.50 -16.65 -15.35
C ILE A 164 -2.73 -16.79 -13.85
N ASN A 165 -2.32 -15.79 -13.06
CA ASN A 165 -2.53 -15.81 -11.62
C ASN A 165 -3.95 -15.38 -11.22
N GLU A 166 -4.30 -15.61 -9.96
CA GLU A 166 -5.63 -15.28 -9.42
C GLU A 166 -5.92 -13.78 -9.49
N GLU A 167 -4.92 -12.92 -9.27
CA GLU A 167 -5.10 -11.47 -9.33
C GLU A 167 -5.47 -10.99 -10.74
N MET A 168 -4.87 -11.56 -11.80
CA MET A 168 -5.26 -11.26 -13.17
C MET A 168 -6.73 -11.63 -13.44
N ARG A 169 -7.19 -12.80 -12.96
CA ARG A 169 -8.60 -13.22 -13.06
C ARG A 169 -9.51 -12.25 -12.32
N ARG A 170 -9.10 -11.79 -11.13
CA ARG A 170 -9.84 -10.83 -10.32
C ARG A 170 -9.95 -9.46 -11.01
N LEU A 171 -8.84 -8.95 -11.54
CA LEU A 171 -8.80 -7.64 -12.22
C LEU A 171 -9.69 -7.62 -13.46
N LEU A 172 -9.62 -8.67 -14.29
CA LEU A 172 -10.42 -8.75 -15.51
C LEU A 172 -11.88 -9.15 -15.26
N GLY A 173 -12.20 -9.76 -14.11
CA GLY A 173 -13.52 -10.29 -13.80
C GLY A 173 -13.95 -11.44 -14.72
N ARG A 174 -13.02 -12.01 -15.49
CA ARG A 174 -13.25 -13.08 -16.47
C ARG A 174 -12.03 -13.98 -16.62
N ASP A 175 -12.28 -15.21 -17.05
CA ASP A 175 -11.20 -16.16 -17.33
C ASP A 175 -10.77 -16.06 -18.81
N ILE A 176 -9.54 -15.66 -19.04
CA ILE A 176 -8.89 -15.59 -20.35
C ILE A 176 -7.85 -16.71 -20.53
N SER A 177 -7.92 -17.77 -19.73
CA SER A 177 -6.93 -18.86 -19.76
C SER A 177 -7.06 -19.77 -20.99
N ARG A 178 -8.19 -19.74 -21.70
CA ARG A 178 -8.45 -20.60 -22.85
C ARG A 178 -8.36 -19.85 -24.17
N GLY A 179 -7.86 -20.51 -25.20
CA GLY A 179 -7.74 -19.98 -26.55
C GLY A 179 -6.31 -19.50 -26.87
N GLY A 180 -6.08 -19.22 -28.16
CA GLY A 180 -4.86 -18.60 -28.64
C GLY A 180 -4.91 -17.07 -28.54
N ILE A 181 -4.29 -16.40 -29.49
CA ILE A 181 -4.18 -14.93 -29.50
C ILE A 181 -5.56 -14.23 -29.53
N ASP A 182 -6.58 -14.86 -30.13
CA ASP A 182 -7.94 -14.29 -30.25
C ASP A 182 -8.65 -14.11 -28.88
N ARG A 183 -8.14 -14.73 -27.81
CA ARG A 183 -8.71 -14.57 -26.45
C ARG A 183 -8.67 -13.12 -25.97
N TYR A 184 -7.72 -12.31 -26.49
CA TYR A 184 -7.58 -10.89 -26.12
C TYR A 184 -8.77 -10.06 -26.56
N LEU A 185 -9.44 -10.40 -27.67
CA LEU A 185 -10.68 -9.73 -28.12
C LEU A 185 -11.80 -9.80 -27.05
N GLY A 186 -11.77 -10.84 -26.21
CA GLY A 186 -12.69 -10.99 -25.07
C GLY A 186 -12.15 -10.49 -23.73
N ALA A 187 -10.96 -9.93 -23.67
CA ALA A 187 -10.33 -9.53 -22.40
C ALA A 187 -10.94 -8.27 -21.77
N GLY A 188 -11.74 -7.50 -22.55
CA GLY A 188 -12.47 -6.33 -22.04
C GLY A 188 -11.67 -5.03 -22.07
N ALA A 189 -10.55 -4.95 -22.78
CA ALA A 189 -9.85 -3.69 -22.95
C ALA A 189 -10.66 -2.73 -23.84
N ILE A 190 -10.80 -1.49 -23.39
CA ILE A 190 -11.50 -0.44 -24.10
C ILE A 190 -10.67 0.86 -24.08
N HIS A 191 -10.84 1.67 -25.11
CA HIS A 191 -10.35 3.04 -25.13
C HIS A 191 -11.22 3.96 -24.26
N GLU A 192 -10.76 5.15 -23.95
CA GLU A 192 -11.54 6.16 -23.19
C GLU A 192 -12.87 6.52 -23.88
N ASN A 193 -12.92 6.45 -25.23
CA ASN A 193 -14.14 6.67 -25.99
C ASN A 193 -15.14 5.50 -25.96
N GLY A 194 -14.79 4.38 -25.28
CA GLY A 194 -15.60 3.19 -25.15
C GLY A 194 -15.48 2.19 -26.30
N SER A 195 -14.64 2.44 -27.33
CA SER A 195 -14.37 1.45 -28.37
C SER A 195 -13.48 0.32 -27.86
N ALA A 196 -13.74 -0.93 -28.29
CA ALA A 196 -12.90 -2.06 -27.92
C ALA A 196 -11.52 -1.98 -28.60
N TYR A 197 -10.51 -2.47 -27.90
CA TYR A 197 -9.15 -2.61 -28.43
C TYR A 197 -9.15 -3.60 -29.62
N ALA A 198 -8.44 -3.25 -30.66
CA ALA A 198 -8.11 -4.20 -31.74
C ALA A 198 -6.98 -5.14 -31.26
N LEU A 199 -6.87 -6.33 -31.87
CA LEU A 199 -5.95 -7.37 -31.43
C LEU A 199 -4.48 -6.87 -31.34
N HIS A 200 -4.05 -6.09 -32.33
CA HIS A 200 -2.68 -5.55 -32.41
C HIS A 200 -2.40 -4.44 -31.40
N GLU A 201 -3.41 -3.90 -30.72
CA GLU A 201 -3.25 -2.85 -29.70
C GLU A 201 -2.95 -3.44 -28.31
N TYR A 202 -3.13 -4.77 -28.16
CA TYR A 202 -2.80 -5.41 -26.88
C TYR A 202 -1.27 -5.53 -26.72
N PRO A 203 -0.68 -4.96 -25.67
CA PRO A 203 0.78 -4.97 -25.46
C PRO A 203 1.40 -6.37 -25.46
N GLN A 204 0.66 -7.37 -24.93
CA GLN A 204 1.15 -8.75 -24.94
C GLN A 204 1.18 -9.36 -26.36
N VAL A 205 0.23 -8.99 -27.19
CA VAL A 205 0.20 -9.42 -28.60
C VAL A 205 1.35 -8.81 -29.37
N ASP A 206 1.60 -7.52 -29.18
CA ASP A 206 2.71 -6.80 -29.83
C ASP A 206 4.07 -7.36 -29.35
N ALA A 207 4.21 -7.69 -28.07
CA ALA A 207 5.39 -8.35 -27.54
C ALA A 207 5.64 -9.73 -28.18
N ILE A 208 4.58 -10.53 -28.42
CA ILE A 208 4.69 -11.85 -29.04
C ILE A 208 5.02 -11.74 -30.53
N GLN A 209 4.31 -10.88 -31.27
CA GLN A 209 4.38 -10.81 -32.74
C GLN A 209 5.57 -9.99 -33.26
N HIS A 210 5.87 -8.90 -32.59
CA HIS A 210 6.87 -7.92 -33.04
C HIS A 210 8.06 -7.79 -32.10
N GLY A 211 8.00 -8.43 -30.91
CA GLY A 211 9.05 -8.36 -29.90
C GLY A 211 9.17 -6.96 -29.25
N VAL A 212 8.10 -6.17 -29.27
CA VAL A 212 8.05 -4.82 -28.70
C VAL A 212 7.81 -4.90 -27.18
N GLU A 213 8.61 -4.16 -26.42
CA GLU A 213 8.43 -4.02 -24.99
C GLU A 213 7.53 -2.82 -24.68
N THR A 214 6.57 -3.02 -23.81
CA THR A 214 5.68 -1.96 -23.33
C THR A 214 5.83 -1.85 -21.82
N HIS A 215 5.93 -0.62 -21.32
CA HIS A 215 6.08 -0.35 -19.90
C HIS A 215 4.99 0.63 -19.42
N ALA A 216 4.26 0.23 -18.37
CA ALA A 216 3.27 1.04 -17.67
C ALA A 216 2.32 1.82 -18.60
N ALA A 217 1.87 1.19 -19.69
CA ALA A 217 0.90 1.80 -20.60
C ALA A 217 -0.49 1.86 -19.90
N PRO A 218 -1.21 2.99 -19.97
CA PRO A 218 -2.55 3.09 -19.45
C PRO A 218 -3.47 2.13 -20.20
N PHE A 219 -4.30 1.41 -19.46
CA PHE A 219 -5.13 0.34 -20.00
C PHE A 219 -6.46 0.28 -19.25
N LEU A 220 -7.57 0.58 -19.93
CA LEU A 220 -8.89 0.58 -19.33
C LEU A 220 -9.57 -0.78 -19.58
N VAL A 221 -10.01 -1.43 -18.53
CA VAL A 221 -10.70 -2.72 -18.59
C VAL A 221 -12.17 -2.55 -18.25
N GLU A 222 -13.08 -2.99 -19.12
CA GLU A 222 -14.49 -3.13 -18.83
C GLU A 222 -14.80 -4.58 -18.41
N ARG A 223 -15.26 -4.74 -17.18
CA ARG A 223 -15.62 -6.03 -16.59
C ARG A 223 -16.99 -6.51 -17.07
N PRO A 224 -17.32 -7.81 -16.92
CA PRO A 224 -18.62 -8.35 -17.30
C PRO A 224 -19.81 -7.71 -16.59
N ASP A 225 -19.62 -7.13 -15.42
CA ASP A 225 -20.63 -6.40 -14.66
C ASP A 225 -20.84 -4.95 -15.13
N GLY A 226 -20.10 -4.53 -16.16
CA GLY A 226 -20.12 -3.16 -16.70
C GLY A 226 -19.25 -2.18 -15.94
N SER A 227 -18.59 -2.58 -14.86
CA SER A 227 -17.64 -1.73 -14.16
C SER A 227 -16.37 -1.52 -14.98
N ARG A 228 -15.78 -0.32 -14.88
CA ARG A 228 -14.54 0.02 -15.56
C ARG A 228 -13.43 0.17 -14.54
N LEU A 229 -12.28 -0.43 -14.84
CA LEU A 229 -11.10 -0.39 -14.01
C LEU A 229 -9.95 0.25 -14.78
N ARG A 230 -9.32 1.26 -14.18
CA ARG A 230 -8.07 1.85 -14.70
C ARG A 230 -6.89 0.99 -14.27
N THR A 231 -6.14 0.51 -15.24
CA THR A 231 -4.95 -0.32 -15.02
C THR A 231 -3.77 0.22 -15.80
N GLU A 232 -2.57 -0.18 -15.41
CA GLU A 232 -1.36 -0.06 -16.21
C GLU A 232 -0.90 -1.46 -16.61
N ILE A 233 -0.55 -1.62 -17.90
CA ILE A 233 -0.02 -2.87 -18.42
C ILE A 233 1.43 -2.69 -18.84
N SER A 234 2.26 -3.66 -18.44
CA SER A 234 3.62 -3.84 -18.96
C SER A 234 3.71 -5.21 -19.60
N SER A 235 4.32 -5.30 -20.78
CA SER A 235 4.50 -6.57 -21.49
C SER A 235 5.91 -6.63 -22.06
N VAL A 236 6.57 -7.77 -21.82
CA VAL A 236 7.93 -8.02 -22.32
C VAL A 236 7.98 -9.36 -23.03
N PRO A 237 8.66 -9.47 -24.20
CA PRO A 237 8.83 -10.73 -24.90
C PRO A 237 9.79 -11.65 -24.16
N LEU A 238 9.46 -12.93 -24.11
CA LEU A 238 10.41 -13.99 -23.74
C LEU A 238 11.18 -14.40 -24.97
N ARG A 239 12.51 -14.43 -24.86
CA ARG A 239 13.40 -14.77 -25.98
C ARG A 239 14.19 -16.04 -25.66
N ASP A 240 14.42 -16.83 -26.68
CA ASP A 240 15.37 -17.95 -26.60
C ASP A 240 16.83 -17.47 -26.73
N ASP A 241 17.77 -18.44 -26.67
CA ASP A 241 19.21 -18.15 -26.78
C ASP A 241 19.61 -17.56 -28.17
N GLN A 242 18.71 -17.62 -29.14
CA GLN A 242 18.90 -17.05 -30.49
C GLN A 242 18.26 -15.67 -30.64
N GLY A 243 17.59 -15.17 -29.57
CA GLY A 243 16.91 -13.89 -29.57
C GLY A 243 15.49 -13.90 -30.15
N THR A 244 14.97 -15.07 -30.53
CA THR A 244 13.61 -15.22 -31.07
C THR A 244 12.57 -15.15 -29.96
N ALA A 245 11.49 -14.41 -30.19
CA ALA A 245 10.40 -14.34 -29.23
C ALA A 245 9.67 -15.69 -29.14
N THR A 246 9.70 -16.32 -27.97
CA THR A 246 9.05 -17.61 -27.67
C THR A 246 7.78 -17.44 -26.86
N GLY A 247 7.41 -16.21 -26.54
CA GLY A 247 6.23 -15.85 -25.76
C GLY A 247 6.33 -14.45 -25.20
N ALA A 248 5.44 -14.11 -24.28
CA ALA A 248 5.49 -12.84 -23.55
C ALA A 248 4.97 -12.97 -22.14
N VAL A 249 5.53 -12.17 -21.23
CA VAL A 249 5.03 -11.94 -19.89
C VAL A 249 4.34 -10.60 -19.83
N SER A 250 3.15 -10.53 -19.23
CA SER A 250 2.47 -9.28 -18.95
C SER A 250 2.15 -9.13 -17.48
N VAL A 251 2.31 -7.90 -17.02
CA VAL A 251 1.96 -7.43 -15.67
C VAL A 251 0.87 -6.38 -15.79
N VAL A 252 -0.24 -6.56 -15.08
CA VAL A 252 -1.34 -5.59 -15.01
C VAL A 252 -1.48 -5.13 -13.58
N VAL A 253 -1.46 -3.82 -13.39
CA VAL A 253 -1.55 -3.17 -12.08
C VAL A 253 -2.81 -2.34 -12.01
N ASP A 254 -3.60 -2.51 -10.95
CA ASP A 254 -4.71 -1.63 -10.62
C ASP A 254 -4.15 -0.29 -10.13
N VAL A 255 -4.51 0.80 -10.80
CA VAL A 255 -4.06 2.15 -10.46
C VAL A 255 -5.21 3.05 -10.00
N GLU A 256 -6.40 2.51 -9.81
CA GLU A 256 -7.62 3.27 -9.48
C GLU A 256 -7.46 4.08 -8.19
N GLU A 257 -6.94 3.47 -7.12
CA GLU A 257 -6.72 4.19 -5.85
C GLU A 257 -5.65 5.28 -5.99
N ARG A 258 -4.57 4.98 -6.72
CA ARG A 258 -3.49 5.93 -6.97
C ARG A 258 -3.99 7.13 -7.78
N GLU A 259 -4.73 6.89 -8.85
CA GLU A 259 -5.28 7.94 -9.71
C GLU A 259 -6.30 8.81 -8.95
N ARG A 260 -7.20 8.20 -8.18
CA ARG A 260 -8.14 8.93 -7.31
C ARG A 260 -7.43 9.81 -6.27
N ALA A 261 -6.35 9.30 -5.67
CA ALA A 261 -5.56 10.07 -4.72
C ALA A 261 -4.89 11.28 -5.39
N ILE A 262 -4.34 11.11 -6.59
CA ILE A 262 -3.74 12.19 -7.38
C ILE A 262 -4.79 13.23 -7.79
N GLU A 263 -5.95 12.79 -8.30
CA GLU A 263 -7.06 13.67 -8.66
C GLU A 263 -7.53 14.50 -7.44
N HIS A 264 -7.71 13.84 -6.29
CA HIS A 264 -8.09 14.51 -5.05
C HIS A 264 -7.03 15.52 -4.58
N GLN A 265 -5.76 15.14 -4.60
CA GLN A 265 -4.65 16.05 -4.26
C GLN A 265 -4.59 17.26 -5.21
N THR A 266 -4.80 17.04 -6.50
CA THR A 266 -4.81 18.11 -7.49
C THR A 266 -5.96 19.08 -7.25
N MET A 267 -7.16 18.55 -6.94
CA MET A 267 -8.32 19.37 -6.58
C MET A 267 -8.04 20.23 -5.33
N LEU A 268 -7.52 19.61 -4.25
CA LEU A 268 -7.18 20.33 -3.02
C LEU A 268 -6.13 21.42 -3.25
N THR A 269 -5.10 21.09 -4.05
CA THR A 269 -4.04 22.05 -4.39
C THR A 269 -4.61 23.24 -5.20
N GLY A 270 -5.52 22.96 -6.13
CA GLY A 270 -6.23 24.00 -6.89
C GLY A 270 -7.07 24.90 -6.00
N GLU A 271 -7.82 24.32 -5.05
CA GLU A 271 -8.62 25.08 -4.09
C GLU A 271 -7.75 25.96 -3.18
N LEU A 272 -6.65 25.41 -2.64
CA LEU A 272 -5.69 26.15 -1.83
C LEU A 272 -5.06 27.31 -2.61
N ALA A 273 -4.66 27.09 -3.86
CA ALA A 273 -4.11 28.13 -4.72
C ALA A 273 -5.12 29.27 -4.97
N HIS A 274 -6.39 28.92 -5.20
CA HIS A 274 -7.46 29.90 -5.37
C HIS A 274 -7.68 30.72 -4.08
N ARG A 275 -7.76 30.08 -2.92
CA ARG A 275 -7.87 30.75 -1.61
C ARG A 275 -6.68 31.67 -1.33
N MET A 276 -5.46 31.22 -1.61
CA MET A 276 -4.24 32.02 -1.44
C MET A 276 -4.27 33.29 -2.32
N LYS A 277 -4.70 33.16 -3.59
CA LYS A 277 -4.87 34.33 -4.47
C LYS A 277 -5.87 35.34 -3.91
N ASN A 278 -7.00 34.86 -3.36
CA ASN A 278 -7.99 35.74 -2.75
C ASN A 278 -7.45 36.47 -1.52
N THR A 279 -6.71 35.76 -0.65
CA THR A 279 -6.07 36.35 0.53
C THR A 279 -5.04 37.42 0.13
N VAL A 280 -4.16 37.12 -0.84
CA VAL A 280 -3.17 38.08 -1.34
C VAL A 280 -3.83 39.30 -1.95
N ALA A 281 -4.88 39.14 -2.75
CA ALA A 281 -5.63 40.27 -3.33
C ALA A 281 -6.22 41.14 -2.23
N MET A 282 -6.74 40.56 -1.16
CA MET A 282 -7.29 41.30 -0.02
C MET A 282 -6.20 42.06 0.75
N VAL A 283 -5.08 41.41 1.02
CA VAL A 283 -3.91 42.05 1.62
C VAL A 283 -3.47 43.26 0.81
N GLN A 284 -3.35 43.11 -0.51
CA GLN A 284 -3.02 44.21 -1.41
C GLN A 284 -4.06 45.35 -1.32
N ALA A 285 -5.36 45.00 -1.30
CA ALA A 285 -6.42 46.00 -1.18
C ALA A 285 -6.35 46.79 0.14
N ILE A 286 -6.08 46.09 1.28
CA ILE A 286 -5.91 46.70 2.59
C ILE A 286 -4.70 47.65 2.58
N VAL A 287 -3.54 47.24 2.07
CA VAL A 287 -2.33 48.06 2.02
C VAL A 287 -2.57 49.30 1.13
N HIS A 288 -2.98 49.09 -0.11
CA HIS A 288 -3.21 50.21 -1.04
C HIS A 288 -4.21 51.21 -0.50
N GLN A 289 -5.29 50.74 0.10
CA GLN A 289 -6.32 51.66 0.61
C GLN A 289 -5.86 52.38 1.87
N SER A 290 -5.14 51.71 2.79
CA SER A 290 -4.60 52.36 3.99
C SER A 290 -3.61 53.45 3.64
N LEU A 291 -2.71 53.22 2.66
CA LEU A 291 -1.81 54.23 2.15
C LEU A 291 -2.47 55.40 1.47
N ARG A 292 -3.61 55.18 0.78
CA ARG A 292 -4.38 56.24 0.10
C ARG A 292 -5.20 57.11 1.03
N SER A 293 -5.65 56.57 2.15
CA SER A 293 -6.55 57.29 3.08
C SER A 293 -5.78 58.06 4.18
N ALA A 294 -4.54 57.67 4.46
CA ALA A 294 -3.72 58.26 5.48
C ALA A 294 -3.12 59.62 5.04
N THR A 295 -2.99 60.56 5.96
CA THR A 295 -2.35 61.84 5.76
C THR A 295 -0.89 61.86 6.17
N THR A 296 -0.50 60.91 7.05
CA THR A 296 0.87 60.73 7.53
C THR A 296 1.28 59.26 7.40
N LEU A 297 2.60 58.99 7.37
CA LEU A 297 3.15 57.65 7.37
C LEU A 297 2.82 56.88 8.67
N ALA A 298 2.77 57.58 9.79
CA ALA A 298 2.39 57.01 11.07
C ALA A 298 0.94 56.48 11.07
N GLU A 299 -0.01 57.30 10.57
CA GLU A 299 -1.40 56.95 10.42
C GLU A 299 -1.60 55.77 9.43
N ALA A 300 -0.85 55.79 8.32
CA ALA A 300 -0.89 54.67 7.34
C ALA A 300 -0.43 53.35 7.99
N ARG A 301 0.66 53.38 8.74
CA ARG A 301 1.20 52.23 9.45
C ARG A 301 0.18 51.67 10.47
N GLU A 302 -0.38 52.53 11.33
CA GLU A 302 -1.37 52.15 12.31
C GLU A 302 -2.62 51.50 11.66
N SER A 303 -3.12 52.09 10.59
CA SER A 303 -4.26 51.60 9.83
C SER A 303 -3.99 50.24 9.19
N VAL A 304 -2.80 50.02 8.61
CA VAL A 304 -2.40 48.71 8.05
C VAL A 304 -2.35 47.65 9.14
N VAL A 305 -1.66 47.89 10.24
CA VAL A 305 -1.51 46.96 11.33
C VAL A 305 -2.86 46.55 11.92
N SER A 306 -3.71 47.51 12.26
CA SER A 306 -5.03 47.29 12.84
C SER A 306 -5.92 46.42 11.94
N ARG A 307 -5.91 46.67 10.62
CA ARG A 307 -6.67 45.85 9.64
C ARG A 307 -6.10 44.46 9.45
N PHE A 308 -4.78 44.30 9.51
CA PHE A 308 -4.17 42.98 9.48
C PHE A 308 -4.54 42.17 10.71
N GLU A 309 -4.53 42.76 11.91
CA GLU A 309 -4.98 42.08 13.12
C GLU A 309 -6.45 41.67 13.02
N ALA A 310 -7.34 42.50 12.44
CA ALA A 310 -8.70 42.11 12.19
C ALA A 310 -8.83 40.95 11.19
N LEU A 311 -7.99 40.94 10.13
CA LEU A 311 -7.93 39.86 9.17
C LEU A 311 -7.47 38.55 9.82
N VAL A 312 -6.41 38.59 10.66
CA VAL A 312 -5.92 37.41 11.38
C VAL A 312 -6.99 36.84 12.31
N ARG A 313 -7.66 37.71 13.12
CA ARG A 313 -8.77 37.26 13.98
C ARG A 313 -9.90 36.57 13.20
N ALA A 314 -10.25 37.11 12.03
CA ALA A 314 -11.27 36.49 11.17
C ALA A 314 -10.83 35.12 10.64
N GLN A 315 -9.55 34.98 10.30
CA GLN A 315 -8.99 33.69 9.86
C GLN A 315 -8.93 32.67 10.99
N ASP A 316 -8.56 33.07 12.20
CA ASP A 316 -8.53 32.16 13.35
C ASP A 316 -9.91 31.59 13.69
N LEU A 317 -10.97 32.41 13.60
CA LEU A 317 -12.35 31.94 13.77
C LEU A 317 -12.74 30.85 12.76
N LEU A 318 -12.26 30.97 11.53
CA LEU A 318 -12.57 30.03 10.45
C LEU A 318 -11.72 28.75 10.58
N THR A 319 -10.50 28.83 11.10
CA THR A 319 -9.61 27.67 11.26
C THR A 319 -10.17 26.67 12.26
N GLY A 320 -10.85 27.13 13.32
CA GLY A 320 -11.49 26.29 14.34
C GLY A 320 -12.73 25.53 13.86
N THR A 321 -13.28 25.86 12.68
CA THR A 321 -14.54 25.30 12.11
C THR A 321 -14.35 24.63 10.76
N ASP A 322 -13.19 24.02 10.48
CA ASP A 322 -12.85 23.43 9.17
C ASP A 322 -13.02 24.40 7.98
N TRP A 323 -12.87 25.71 8.19
CA TRP A 323 -12.93 26.75 7.18
C TRP A 323 -14.28 26.89 6.44
N ARG A 324 -15.34 26.24 6.92
CA ARG A 324 -16.62 26.21 6.18
C ARG A 324 -17.62 27.25 6.64
N MET A 325 -17.94 27.29 7.92
CA MET A 325 -18.97 28.15 8.46
C MET A 325 -18.66 28.56 9.90
N THR A 326 -19.06 29.76 10.28
CA THR A 326 -18.98 30.27 11.66
C THR A 326 -20.25 31.01 12.00
N ASP A 327 -20.53 31.26 13.28
CA ASP A 327 -21.66 32.04 13.72
C ASP A 327 -21.38 33.55 13.58
N LEU A 328 -22.35 34.30 13.09
CA LEU A 328 -22.28 35.76 12.97
C LEU A 328 -22.08 36.45 14.32
N GLU A 329 -22.57 35.85 15.44
CA GLU A 329 -22.31 36.33 16.78
C GLU A 329 -20.85 36.25 17.13
N ALA A 330 -20.18 35.11 16.86
CA ALA A 330 -18.75 34.94 17.10
C ALA A 330 -17.92 35.92 16.26
N VAL A 331 -18.36 36.19 15.00
CA VAL A 331 -17.75 37.19 14.12
C VAL A 331 -17.87 38.58 14.74
N ALA A 332 -19.07 38.98 15.19
CA ALA A 332 -19.31 40.27 15.80
C ALA A 332 -18.52 40.45 17.11
N GLN A 333 -18.51 39.43 17.99
CA GLN A 333 -17.73 39.45 19.23
C GLN A 333 -16.22 39.54 18.96
N SER A 334 -15.68 38.82 17.98
CA SER A 334 -14.28 38.91 17.59
C SER A 334 -13.85 40.25 17.02
N ALA A 335 -14.72 40.85 16.17
CA ALA A 335 -14.49 42.15 15.58
C ALA A 335 -14.52 43.29 16.58
N LEU A 336 -15.41 43.17 17.58
CA LEU A 336 -15.75 44.23 18.55
C LEU A 336 -15.05 44.03 19.90
N GLY A 337 -14.45 42.86 20.16
CA GLY A 337 -13.86 42.52 21.45
C GLY A 337 -12.70 43.42 21.90
N ALA A 338 -12.08 44.17 20.99
CA ALA A 338 -11.07 45.20 21.31
C ALA A 338 -11.68 46.52 21.77
N VAL A 339 -13.02 46.66 21.74
CA VAL A 339 -13.74 47.87 22.04
C VAL A 339 -14.55 47.68 23.33
N HIS A 340 -13.88 47.33 24.44
CA HIS A 340 -14.55 47.18 25.74
C HIS A 340 -14.53 48.48 26.53
N GLY A 341 -15.65 49.21 26.44
CA GLY A 341 -16.09 50.12 27.49
C GLY A 341 -17.29 49.50 28.22
N ASP A 342 -17.28 49.43 29.54
CA ASP A 342 -18.36 48.83 30.34
C ASP A 342 -19.72 49.46 29.95
N GLY A 343 -20.59 48.67 29.26
CA GLY A 343 -21.99 49.03 28.95
C GLY A 343 -22.21 49.95 27.73
N GLN A 344 -21.18 50.33 26.96
CA GLN A 344 -21.34 51.18 25.78
C GLN A 344 -21.68 50.41 24.49
N LEU A 345 -21.51 49.07 24.48
CA LEU A 345 -21.76 48.19 23.32
C LEU A 345 -22.85 47.18 23.66
N SER A 346 -23.87 47.11 22.85
CA SER A 346 -24.90 46.08 22.91
C SER A 346 -24.93 45.30 21.60
N VAL A 347 -24.79 43.98 21.69
CA VAL A 347 -24.84 43.06 20.55
C VAL A 347 -26.00 42.09 20.78
N ASP A 348 -26.95 42.05 19.88
CA ASP A 348 -28.16 41.25 19.98
C ASP A 348 -28.58 40.68 18.62
N GLY A 349 -28.70 39.34 18.53
CA GLY A 349 -29.13 38.66 17.32
C GLY A 349 -29.26 37.16 17.45
N GLY A 350 -30.06 36.58 16.58
CA GLY A 350 -30.20 35.11 16.53
C GLY A 350 -29.01 34.41 15.88
N LEU A 351 -28.94 33.09 16.05
CA LEU A 351 -27.93 32.25 15.45
C LEU A 351 -28.00 32.31 13.92
N VAL A 352 -26.91 32.73 13.28
CA VAL A 352 -26.78 32.85 11.83
C VAL A 352 -25.42 32.34 11.39
N GLU A 353 -25.41 31.21 10.68
CA GLU A 353 -24.18 30.67 10.09
C GLU A 353 -23.78 31.46 8.84
N VAL A 354 -22.52 31.86 8.79
CA VAL A 354 -21.91 32.58 7.67
C VAL A 354 -20.67 31.88 7.18
N GLY A 355 -20.46 31.84 5.86
CA GLY A 355 -19.27 31.31 5.22
C GLY A 355 -18.07 32.25 5.37
N ALA A 356 -16.88 31.74 4.99
CA ALA A 356 -15.59 32.43 5.21
C ALA A 356 -15.56 33.86 4.63
N ARG A 357 -16.09 34.07 3.45
CA ARG A 357 -16.08 35.37 2.79
C ARG A 357 -17.00 36.40 3.49
N ALA A 358 -18.14 35.92 3.96
CA ALA A 358 -19.09 36.78 4.71
C ALA A 358 -18.51 37.12 6.09
N ALA A 359 -17.98 36.12 6.82
CA ALA A 359 -17.32 36.31 8.12
C ALA A 359 -16.24 37.39 8.04
N LEU A 360 -15.35 37.26 7.05
CA LEU A 360 -14.26 38.21 6.82
C LEU A 360 -14.80 39.63 6.48
N SER A 361 -15.81 39.72 5.64
CA SER A 361 -16.42 41.03 5.26
C SER A 361 -17.07 41.71 6.46
N PHE A 362 -17.82 40.94 7.29
CA PHE A 362 -18.41 41.47 8.52
C PHE A 362 -17.34 41.89 9.53
N THR A 363 -16.29 41.07 9.74
CA THR A 363 -15.18 41.42 10.65
C THR A 363 -14.53 42.76 10.26
N LEU A 364 -14.21 42.94 8.97
CA LEU A 364 -13.56 44.18 8.51
C LEU A 364 -14.49 45.38 8.62
N VAL A 365 -15.80 45.25 8.23
CA VAL A 365 -16.74 46.35 8.35
C VAL A 365 -16.98 46.74 9.79
N LEU A 366 -17.22 45.76 10.68
CA LEU A 366 -17.45 46.01 12.10
C LEU A 366 -16.20 46.61 12.77
N HIS A 367 -15.00 46.16 12.41
CA HIS A 367 -13.77 46.76 12.89
C HIS A 367 -13.60 48.21 12.46
N GLU A 368 -13.92 48.54 11.21
CA GLU A 368 -13.89 49.93 10.70
C GLU A 368 -14.92 50.83 11.40
N LEU A 369 -16.15 50.32 11.57
CA LEU A 369 -17.23 51.05 12.28
C LEU A 369 -16.85 51.29 13.75
N ALA A 370 -16.34 50.27 14.43
CA ALA A 370 -15.90 50.38 15.81
C ALA A 370 -14.73 51.37 15.98
N THR A 371 -13.74 51.31 15.09
CA THR A 371 -12.63 52.26 15.08
C THR A 371 -13.07 53.70 14.82
N ASN A 372 -14.05 53.90 13.94
CA ASN A 372 -14.60 55.20 13.68
C ASN A 372 -15.44 55.71 14.85
N ALA A 373 -16.25 54.85 15.48
CA ALA A 373 -17.01 55.17 16.67
C ALA A 373 -16.11 55.61 17.85
N LEU A 374 -14.94 54.95 18.04
CA LEU A 374 -13.94 55.30 19.03
C LEU A 374 -13.24 56.65 18.74
N LYS A 375 -12.90 56.87 17.48
CA LYS A 375 -12.12 58.06 17.08
C LYS A 375 -12.99 59.33 16.92
N TYR A 376 -14.20 59.16 16.38
CA TYR A 376 -15.06 60.28 15.94
C TYR A 376 -16.53 60.17 16.31
N GLY A 377 -16.98 58.98 16.73
CA GLY A 377 -18.40 58.70 16.94
C GLY A 377 -18.79 58.49 18.40
N ALA A 378 -19.81 57.68 18.64
CA ALA A 378 -20.46 57.51 19.94
C ALA A 378 -19.48 57.00 21.03
N LEU A 379 -18.55 56.11 20.69
CA LEU A 379 -17.61 55.53 21.67
C LEU A 379 -16.46 56.49 22.07
N SER A 380 -16.40 57.68 21.52
CA SER A 380 -15.42 58.70 21.88
C SER A 380 -15.79 59.48 23.17
N VAL A 381 -17.03 59.30 23.67
CA VAL A 381 -17.55 59.95 24.88
C VAL A 381 -18.20 58.93 25.82
N PRO A 382 -18.21 59.14 27.14
CA PRO A 382 -18.73 58.17 28.12
C PRO A 382 -20.21 57.87 28.00
N GLU A 383 -21.01 58.83 27.55
CA GLU A 383 -22.46 58.72 27.41
C GLU A 383 -22.89 58.02 26.12
N GLY A 384 -21.98 57.89 25.15
CA GLY A 384 -22.25 57.33 23.86
C GLY A 384 -22.42 55.80 23.90
N ARG A 385 -23.22 55.28 23.04
CA ARG A 385 -23.55 53.85 22.93
C ARG A 385 -23.63 53.41 21.49
N VAL A 386 -23.28 52.13 21.27
CA VAL A 386 -23.42 51.45 19.98
C VAL A 386 -24.34 50.24 20.17
N GLU A 387 -25.27 50.11 19.30
CA GLU A 387 -26.20 49.00 19.21
C GLU A 387 -25.99 48.22 17.92
N VAL A 388 -25.73 46.92 18.02
CA VAL A 388 -25.59 45.99 16.89
C VAL A 388 -26.71 44.98 16.99
N ARG A 389 -27.57 44.91 15.97
CA ARG A 389 -28.67 43.96 15.91
C ARG A 389 -28.73 43.27 14.58
N TRP A 390 -29.14 41.99 14.58
CA TRP A 390 -29.49 41.30 13.34
C TRP A 390 -30.65 40.33 13.57
N GLN A 391 -31.38 40.10 12.49
CA GLN A 391 -32.44 39.10 12.43
C GLN A 391 -32.53 38.49 11.05
N VAL A 392 -33.00 37.25 10.96
CA VAL A 392 -33.32 36.59 9.69
C VAL A 392 -34.83 36.50 9.61
N ASP A 393 -35.40 37.04 8.53
CA ASP A 393 -36.85 36.95 8.28
C ASP A 393 -37.22 35.47 8.02
N PRO A 394 -38.16 34.91 8.81
CA PRO A 394 -38.55 33.51 8.69
C PRO A 394 -39.51 33.23 7.51
N ALA A 395 -40.05 34.27 6.85
CA ALA A 395 -41.12 34.12 5.87
C ALA A 395 -40.58 33.91 4.43
N GLY A 396 -40.71 32.69 3.89
CA GLY A 396 -40.55 32.38 2.46
C GLY A 396 -39.26 31.71 2.05
N ASP A 397 -39.15 31.38 0.74
CA ASP A 397 -37.95 30.77 0.12
C ASP A 397 -36.74 31.72 0.08
N ASP A 398 -36.95 33.03 0.23
CA ASP A 398 -35.95 34.11 0.26
C ASP A 398 -35.65 34.56 1.69
N ARG A 399 -34.93 33.75 2.47
CA ARG A 399 -34.51 34.12 3.83
C ARG A 399 -33.52 35.28 3.76
N ARG A 400 -33.91 36.46 4.26
CA ARG A 400 -33.06 37.64 4.28
C ARG A 400 -32.54 37.95 5.67
N LEU A 401 -31.21 38.18 5.74
CA LEU A 401 -30.58 38.76 6.93
C LEU A 401 -30.78 40.29 6.86
N SER A 402 -31.31 40.88 7.93
CA SER A 402 -31.27 42.32 8.19
C SER A 402 -30.27 42.53 9.33
N PHE A 403 -29.21 43.29 9.09
CA PHE A 403 -28.17 43.63 10.07
C PHE A 403 -28.11 45.14 10.23
N THR A 404 -28.06 45.64 11.47
CA THR A 404 -28.05 47.07 11.80
C THR A 404 -26.96 47.38 12.82
N TRP A 405 -26.14 48.38 12.54
CA TRP A 405 -25.27 49.10 13.45
C TRP A 405 -25.84 50.49 13.69
N LYS A 406 -25.97 50.90 14.94
CA LYS A 406 -26.54 52.22 15.27
C LYS A 406 -25.76 52.85 16.43
N GLU A 407 -25.35 54.11 16.23
CA GLU A 407 -24.66 54.90 17.23
C GLU A 407 -25.65 55.90 17.88
N HIS A 408 -25.48 56.14 19.20
CA HIS A 408 -26.31 57.05 19.96
C HIS A 408 -25.44 57.80 20.99
N GLY A 409 -25.84 59.06 21.31
CA GLY A 409 -25.26 59.83 22.39
C GLY A 409 -23.83 60.32 22.15
N GLY A 410 -23.32 60.17 20.92
CA GLY A 410 -21.99 60.66 20.53
C GLY A 410 -21.98 62.16 20.13
N PRO A 411 -20.82 62.66 19.66
CA PRO A 411 -20.71 63.97 19.06
C PRO A 411 -21.61 64.15 17.84
N ILE A 412 -21.98 65.38 17.49
CA ILE A 412 -22.76 65.65 16.28
C ILE A 412 -22.02 65.17 15.05
N VAL A 413 -22.67 64.25 14.30
CA VAL A 413 -22.08 63.62 13.11
C VAL A 413 -22.30 64.49 11.88
N ALA A 414 -21.24 64.70 11.10
CA ALA A 414 -21.32 65.30 9.77
C ALA A 414 -20.84 64.29 8.70
N PRO A 415 -21.44 64.28 7.50
CA PRO A 415 -20.99 63.42 6.42
C PRO A 415 -19.50 63.64 6.09
N PRO A 416 -18.73 62.57 5.91
CA PRO A 416 -17.31 62.70 5.62
C PRO A 416 -17.06 63.31 4.22
N THR A 417 -16.09 64.19 4.13
CA THR A 417 -15.72 64.85 2.87
C THR A 417 -15.02 63.94 1.87
N ARG A 418 -14.48 62.81 2.38
CA ARG A 418 -13.81 61.78 1.54
C ARG A 418 -14.31 60.37 1.91
N LYS A 419 -14.61 59.56 0.92
CA LYS A 419 -14.96 58.15 1.11
C LYS A 419 -13.68 57.36 1.44
N GLY A 420 -13.63 56.83 2.67
CA GLY A 420 -12.55 55.96 3.16
C GLY A 420 -12.70 54.51 2.72
N PHE A 421 -11.85 53.63 3.30
CA PHE A 421 -11.91 52.18 3.07
C PHE A 421 -13.20 51.58 3.57
N GLY A 422 -13.58 51.87 4.81
CA GLY A 422 -14.82 51.35 5.43
C GLY A 422 -16.07 51.67 4.61
N THR A 423 -16.20 52.90 4.13
CA THR A 423 -17.37 53.31 3.31
C THR A 423 -17.47 52.52 2.00
N ARG A 424 -16.33 52.22 1.34
CA ARG A 424 -16.35 51.44 0.10
C ARG A 424 -16.62 49.93 0.38
N LEU A 425 -16.09 49.41 1.44
CA LEU A 425 -16.33 48.01 1.86
C LEU A 425 -17.81 47.83 2.19
N ILE A 426 -18.40 48.78 2.93
CA ILE A 426 -19.81 48.85 3.27
C ILE A 426 -20.66 48.92 2.00
N ASP A 427 -20.36 49.82 1.07
CA ASP A 427 -21.11 49.98 -0.19
C ASP A 427 -21.05 48.68 -1.07
N THR A 428 -19.98 47.90 -0.97
CA THR A 428 -19.76 46.67 -1.76
C THR A 428 -20.47 45.48 -1.15
N MET A 429 -20.56 45.40 0.18
CA MET A 429 -21.05 44.26 0.94
C MET A 429 -22.49 43.86 0.55
N GLY A 430 -23.41 44.81 0.48
CA GLY A 430 -24.79 44.53 0.09
C GLY A 430 -24.88 43.85 -1.27
N ARG A 431 -24.19 44.40 -2.26
CA ARG A 431 -24.17 43.82 -3.63
C ARG A 431 -23.53 42.42 -3.69
N THR A 432 -22.46 42.19 -2.92
CA THR A 432 -21.76 40.91 -2.89
C THR A 432 -22.68 39.80 -2.37
N PHE A 433 -23.50 40.06 -1.39
CA PHE A 433 -24.38 39.09 -0.78
C PHE A 433 -25.86 39.19 -1.25
N GLY A 434 -26.09 39.77 -2.40
CA GLY A 434 -27.41 39.78 -3.07
C GLY A 434 -28.47 40.64 -2.40
N GLY A 435 -28.03 41.72 -1.76
CA GLY A 435 -28.92 42.65 -1.07
C GLY A 435 -28.50 44.09 -1.21
N THR A 436 -28.82 44.92 -0.22
CA THR A 436 -28.57 46.35 -0.15
C THR A 436 -27.71 46.69 1.07
N SER A 437 -26.91 47.73 0.98
CA SER A 437 -26.14 48.26 2.12
C SER A 437 -26.24 49.77 2.13
N LYS A 438 -26.63 50.35 3.26
CA LYS A 438 -26.86 51.78 3.41
C LYS A 438 -26.13 52.30 4.66
N LEU A 439 -25.26 53.26 4.47
CA LEU A 439 -24.63 53.99 5.56
C LEU A 439 -25.18 55.41 5.60
N VAL A 440 -25.76 55.79 6.73
CA VAL A 440 -26.38 57.07 6.97
C VAL A 440 -25.63 57.84 8.06
N PHE A 441 -25.27 59.08 7.80
CA PHE A 441 -24.65 59.97 8.76
C PHE A 441 -25.76 60.94 9.25
N ASP A 442 -26.45 60.55 10.30
CA ASP A 442 -27.44 61.39 10.96
C ASP A 442 -26.77 62.24 12.03
N PRO A 443 -27.14 63.51 12.25
CA PRO A 443 -26.62 64.33 13.33
C PRO A 443 -26.64 63.66 14.72
N SER A 444 -27.58 62.75 14.97
CA SER A 444 -27.74 62.02 16.23
C SER A 444 -26.86 60.75 16.35
N GLY A 445 -26.21 60.32 15.27
CA GLY A 445 -25.33 59.17 15.24
C GLY A 445 -25.26 58.47 13.88
N VAL A 446 -24.23 57.66 13.67
CA VAL A 446 -24.06 56.86 12.44
C VAL A 446 -24.96 55.64 12.48
N CYS A 447 -25.64 55.37 11.38
CA CYS A 447 -26.44 54.17 11.19
C CYS A 447 -26.00 53.43 9.91
N TRP A 448 -25.63 52.16 10.06
CA TRP A 448 -25.39 51.24 8.95
C TRP A 448 -26.41 50.12 8.96
N GLN A 449 -26.98 49.89 7.82
CA GLN A 449 -27.96 48.82 7.58
C GLN A 449 -27.52 48.00 6.38
N VAL A 450 -27.57 46.69 6.49
CA VAL A 450 -27.37 45.78 5.36
C VAL A 450 -28.46 44.73 5.35
N GLU A 451 -29.02 44.54 4.19
CA GLU A 451 -29.86 43.40 3.86
C GLU A 451 -29.06 42.47 2.98
N ALA A 452 -29.10 41.17 3.25
CA ALA A 452 -28.37 40.14 2.50
C ALA A 452 -29.22 38.87 2.36
N ASP A 453 -29.00 38.16 1.28
CA ASP A 453 -29.54 36.81 1.10
C ASP A 453 -28.80 35.84 2.02
N ALA A 454 -29.55 35.24 2.97
CA ALA A 454 -28.97 34.31 3.96
C ALA A 454 -28.32 33.06 3.31
N ALA A 455 -28.80 32.61 2.15
CA ALA A 455 -28.23 31.53 1.42
C ALA A 455 -26.86 31.91 0.81
N LYS A 456 -26.73 33.14 0.27
CA LYS A 456 -25.44 33.63 -0.28
C LYS A 456 -24.41 33.91 0.79
N LEU A 457 -24.83 34.21 2.02
CA LEU A 457 -23.90 34.33 3.15
C LEU A 457 -23.26 33.01 3.54
N LYS A 458 -23.90 31.88 3.27
CA LYS A 458 -23.36 30.53 3.53
C LYS A 458 -22.47 30.00 2.41
N LEU A 459 -22.74 30.37 1.17
CA LEU A 459 -22.11 29.80 -0.03
C LEU A 459 -20.76 30.43 -0.41
N LEU A 460 -20.46 31.58 0.11
CA LEU A 460 -19.29 32.41 -0.21
C LEU A 460 -18.45 32.61 1.04
#